data_b9a3b6827a41cf93bb9eca19f24c93b4
#
_entry.id   b9a3b6827a41cf93bb9eca19f24c93b4
#
_cell.length_a   1.000
_cell.length_b   1.000
_cell.length_c   1.000
_cell.angle_alpha   90.00
_cell.angle_beta   90.00
_cell.angle_gamma   90.00
#
_symmetry.space_group_name_H-M   'P 1'
#
loop_
_entity.id
_entity.type
_entity.pdbx_description
1 polymer ?
#
loop_
_entity_poly.entity_id
_entity_poly.type
_entity_poly.pdbx_seq_one_letter_code
_entity_poly.pdbx_strand_id
1 'polypeptide(L)' 'MNMCLAIPGKIELIDGADAKIDYGGVSKTASLRFFENAAVGDIVLVHAGFVIQILDKDDGEELQKLVSETLRQI' A
#
# COMPACT_ATOMS: atom_id res chain seq x y z
N MET A 1 19.09 5.53 11.58
CA MET A 1 17.83 5.36 12.25
C MET A 1 16.81 4.71 11.33
N ASN A 2 16.14 3.77 11.85
CA ASN A 2 15.20 3.03 11.05
C ASN A 2 13.79 3.52 11.27
N MET A 3 13.23 4.03 10.21
CA MET A 3 11.84 4.37 10.23
C MET A 3 11.06 3.27 9.57
N CYS A 4 10.32 2.56 10.36
CA CYS A 4 9.42 1.55 9.84
C CYS A 4 8.15 2.25 9.40
N LEU A 5 8.16 2.74 8.18
CA LEU A 5 7.00 3.43 7.64
C LEU A 5 6.17 2.47 6.82
N ALA A 6 4.92 2.36 7.16
CA ALA A 6 3.95 1.69 6.33
C ALA A 6 3.44 2.73 5.32
N ILE A 7 3.50 2.39 4.05
CA ILE A 7 3.11 3.29 2.97
C ILE A 7 1.83 2.78 2.33
N PRO A 8 0.80 3.63 2.20
CA PRO A 8 -0.43 3.20 1.55
C PRO A 8 -0.25 3.12 0.04
N GLY A 9 -0.85 2.13 -0.57
CA GLY A 9 -0.85 1.95 -2.00
C GLY A 9 -2.09 1.20 -2.44
N LYS A 10 -2.31 1.18 -3.75
CA LYS A 10 -3.46 0.51 -4.34
C LYS A 10 -3.00 -0.70 -5.13
N ILE A 11 -3.66 -1.82 -4.95
CA ILE A 11 -3.33 -3.03 -5.69
C ILE A 11 -3.75 -2.87 -7.14
N GLU A 12 -2.77 -2.92 -8.06
CA GLU A 12 -3.02 -2.87 -9.50
C GLU A 12 -3.22 -4.25 -10.10
N LEU A 13 -2.46 -5.23 -9.61
CA LEU A 13 -2.39 -6.55 -10.21
C LEU A 13 -2.00 -7.54 -9.12
N ILE A 14 -2.55 -8.74 -9.20
CA ILE A 14 -2.19 -9.83 -8.30
C ILE A 14 -1.69 -10.99 -9.13
N ASP A 15 -0.54 -11.53 -8.74
CA ASP A 15 0.06 -12.69 -9.38
C ASP A 15 0.48 -13.67 -8.27
N GLY A 16 -0.37 -14.66 -8.01
CA GLY A 16 -0.12 -15.61 -6.95
C GLY A 16 -0.11 -14.94 -5.57
N ALA A 17 0.99 -15.05 -4.87
CA ALA A 17 1.15 -14.48 -3.55
C ALA A 17 1.75 -13.07 -3.58
N ASP A 18 1.94 -12.50 -4.77
CA ASP A 18 2.53 -11.18 -4.94
C ASP A 18 1.51 -10.23 -5.56
N ALA A 19 1.66 -8.96 -5.26
CA ALA A 19 0.83 -7.92 -5.83
C ALA A 19 1.68 -6.77 -6.33
N LYS A 20 1.25 -6.16 -7.40
CA LYS A 20 1.85 -4.92 -7.88
C LYS A 20 1.06 -3.76 -7.27
N ILE A 21 1.75 -2.91 -6.55
CA ILE A 21 1.15 -1.83 -5.77
C ILE A 21 1.49 -0.50 -6.41
N ASP A 22 0.46 0.31 -6.65
CA ASP A 22 0.62 1.66 -7.17
C ASP A 22 0.65 2.65 -6.00
N TYR A 23 1.75 3.38 -5.90
CA TYR A 23 1.95 4.40 -4.86
C TYR A 23 1.74 5.81 -5.37
N GLY A 24 0.98 5.96 -6.44
CA GLY A 24 0.74 7.28 -7.04
C GLY A 24 1.72 7.60 -8.16
N GLY A 25 1.80 6.71 -9.14
CA GLY A 25 2.68 6.87 -10.30
C GLY A 25 3.91 5.99 -10.28
N VAL A 26 4.22 5.40 -9.13
CA VAL A 26 5.31 4.44 -8.99
C VAL A 26 4.72 3.12 -8.53
N SER A 27 5.05 2.04 -9.20
CA SER A 27 4.53 0.72 -8.86
C SER A 27 5.69 -0.19 -8.43
N LYS A 28 5.45 -0.95 -7.35
CA LYS A 28 6.40 -1.92 -6.85
C LYS A 28 5.67 -3.18 -6.42
N THR A 29 6.37 -4.30 -6.42
CA THR A 29 5.82 -5.57 -5.98
C THR A 29 5.87 -5.67 -4.47
N ALA A 30 4.79 -6.16 -3.88
CA ALA A 30 4.72 -6.47 -2.45
C ALA A 30 4.12 -7.85 -2.26
N SER A 31 4.47 -8.49 -1.16
CA SER A 31 3.97 -9.83 -0.84
C SER A 31 2.60 -9.77 -0.18
N LEU A 32 1.68 -10.63 -0.62
CA LEU A 32 0.37 -10.82 -0.01
C LEU A 32 0.37 -11.99 0.97
N ARG A 33 1.52 -12.36 1.47
CA ARG A 33 1.67 -13.54 2.32
C ARG A 33 0.71 -13.55 3.51
N PHE A 34 0.42 -12.39 4.07
CA PHE A 34 -0.43 -12.26 5.25
C PHE A 34 -1.89 -11.98 4.91
N PHE A 35 -2.22 -11.72 3.65
CA PHE A 35 -3.58 -11.35 3.23
C PHE A 35 -3.91 -11.97 1.88
N GLU A 36 -4.18 -13.28 1.89
CA GLU A 36 -4.44 -14.02 0.66
C GLU A 36 -5.72 -13.60 -0.05
N ASN A 37 -6.64 -12.99 0.68
CA ASN A 37 -7.93 -12.57 0.13
C ASN A 37 -7.97 -11.13 -0.35
N ALA A 38 -6.82 -10.48 -0.45
CA ALA A 38 -6.76 -9.13 -1.01
C ALA A 38 -7.16 -9.17 -2.49
N ALA A 39 -7.74 -8.08 -2.97
CA ALA A 39 -8.23 -7.98 -4.34
C ALA A 39 -7.68 -6.74 -5.04
N VAL A 40 -7.66 -6.80 -6.38
CA VAL A 40 -7.28 -5.64 -7.20
C VAL A 40 -8.22 -4.48 -6.87
N GLY A 41 -7.65 -3.30 -6.66
CA GLY A 41 -8.40 -2.11 -6.28
C GLY A 41 -8.40 -1.83 -4.78
N ASP A 42 -7.97 -2.79 -3.96
CA ASP A 42 -7.88 -2.58 -2.53
C ASP A 42 -6.77 -1.58 -2.19
N ILE A 43 -7.03 -0.76 -1.19
CA ILE A 43 -6.02 0.11 -0.62
C ILE A 43 -5.37 -0.64 0.54
N VAL A 44 -4.06 -0.72 0.52
CA VAL A 44 -3.31 -1.52 1.50
C VAL A 44 -2.17 -0.71 2.09
N LEU A 45 -1.74 -1.09 3.27
CA LEU A 45 -0.50 -0.58 3.85
C LEU A 45 0.61 -1.57 3.59
N VAL A 46 1.74 -1.07 3.08
CA VAL A 46 2.90 -1.90 2.75
C VAL A 46 4.08 -1.47 3.60
N HIS A 47 4.74 -2.45 4.20
CA HIS A 47 5.92 -2.23 5.02
C HIS A 47 6.96 -3.29 4.66
N ALA A 48 8.16 -2.83 4.32
CA ALA A 48 9.28 -3.72 3.98
C ALA A 48 8.95 -4.74 2.89
N GLY A 49 8.08 -4.37 1.94
CA GLY A 49 7.70 -5.26 0.85
C GLY A 49 6.57 -6.21 1.16
N PHE A 50 5.93 -6.09 2.32
CA PHE A 50 4.80 -6.92 2.72
C PHE A 50 3.56 -6.06 2.92
N VAL A 51 2.42 -6.56 2.43
CA VAL A 51 1.14 -5.97 2.76
C VAL A 51 0.82 -6.36 4.20
N ILE A 52 0.63 -5.37 5.06
CA ILE A 52 0.41 -5.60 6.49
C ILE A 52 -0.99 -5.22 6.94
N GLN A 53 -1.76 -4.59 6.09
CA GLN A 53 -3.14 -4.23 6.41
C GLN A 53 -3.90 -3.88 5.13
N ILE A 54 -5.17 -4.27 5.08
CA ILE A 54 -6.08 -3.85 4.02
C ILE A 54 -6.99 -2.79 4.65
N LEU A 55 -7.09 -1.64 3.99
CA LEU A 55 -7.86 -0.51 4.48
C LEU A 55 -9.20 -0.44 3.78
N ASP A 56 -10.21 0.10 4.45
CA ASP A 56 -11.43 0.47 3.78
C ASP A 56 -11.13 1.57 2.76
N LYS A 57 -11.90 1.58 1.68
CA LYS A 57 -11.63 2.50 0.58
C LYS A 57 -11.53 3.95 1.04
N ASP A 58 -12.46 4.40 1.85
CA ASP A 58 -12.49 5.78 2.33
C ASP A 58 -11.32 6.08 3.25
N ASP A 59 -11.01 5.17 4.17
CA ASP A 59 -9.89 5.33 5.09
C ASP A 59 -8.57 5.33 4.35
N GLY A 60 -8.43 4.49 3.33
CA GLY A 60 -7.22 4.41 2.54
C GLY A 60 -6.95 5.68 1.76
N GLU A 61 -7.96 6.26 1.15
CA GLU A 61 -7.84 7.51 0.41
C GLU A 61 -7.44 8.66 1.32
N GLU A 62 -8.04 8.73 2.50
CA GLU A 62 -7.71 9.76 3.47
C GLU A 62 -6.27 9.64 3.93
N LEU A 63 -5.81 8.42 4.20
CA LEU A 63 -4.45 8.16 4.63
C LEU A 63 -3.45 8.56 3.54
N GLN A 64 -3.72 8.22 2.28
CA GLN A 64 -2.86 8.60 1.17
C GLN A 64 -2.75 10.12 1.05
N LYS A 65 -3.84 10.82 1.26
CA LYS A 65 -3.86 12.27 1.21
C LYS A 65 -2.97 12.86 2.31
N LEU A 66 -3.07 12.34 3.52
CA LEU A 66 -2.26 12.80 4.64
C LEU A 66 -0.77 12.56 4.39
N VAL A 67 -0.41 11.40 3.86
CA VAL A 67 0.98 11.10 3.54
C VAL A 67 1.52 12.06 2.48
N SER A 68 0.74 12.32 1.44
CA SER A 68 1.14 13.24 0.37
C SER A 68 1.35 14.65 0.90
N GLU A 69 0.48 15.13 1.77
CA GLU A 69 0.61 16.46 2.36
C GLU A 69 1.85 16.55 3.26
N THR A 70 2.11 15.51 4.03
CA THR A 70 3.29 15.46 4.90
C THR A 70 4.57 15.52 4.08
N LEU A 71 4.64 14.74 3.00
CA LEU A 71 5.81 14.73 2.14
C LEU A 71 6.05 16.08 1.46
N ARG A 72 4.99 16.80 1.15
CA ARG A 72 5.11 18.12 0.51
C ARG A 72 5.70 19.18 1.44
N GLN A 73 5.55 19.01 2.75
CA GLN A 73 6.01 19.98 3.72
C GLN A 73 7.47 19.79 4.13
N ILE A 74 8.06 18.72 3.71
CA ILE A 74 9.44 18.42 3.97
C ILE A 74 10.32 19.00 2.86
#